data_a06ce4ef87eacd74069bf69d87881fcb
#
_entry.id   a06ce4ef87eacd74069bf69d87881fcb
#
_cell.length_a   1.000
_cell.length_b   1.000
_cell.length_c   1.000
_cell.angle_alpha   90.00
_cell.angle_beta   90.00
_cell.angle_gamma   90.00
#
_symmetry.space_group_name_H-M   'P 1'
#
loop_
_entity.id
_entity.type
_entity.pdbx_description
1 polymer ?
#
loop_
_entity_poly.entity_id
_entity_poly.type
_entity_poly.pdbx_seq_one_letter_code
_entity_poly.pdbx_strand_id
1 'polypeptide(L)'
;LLAGSDAEQEHKERLRKYSGAKKHSVAVAEYIVDHEPLLFKEAEVVRLCSNWLIFRYFYTAGKYRMIGGCTCKKHLLCAMCALRRSAKTVMAYSAKIGHVMTENPGVIPVLLTLTVKNGPDLEERMQHLESAISRMIRNRSNARSGCRHQTVFRLVHGAAGAFEFKRGSGSGLWHPHIHLYALVDAETDLMAMEWDMSEEWRKLTRDSHNVDVCPL
;
A
#
# COMPACT_ATOMS: atom_id res chain seq x y z
N LEU A 1 -6.54 38.00 2.61
CA LEU A 1 -5.05 37.98 2.63
C LEU A 1 -4.47 36.74 3.34
N LEU A 2 -5.21 36.07 4.25
CA LEU A 2 -4.71 34.88 4.98
C LEU A 2 -4.76 33.56 4.17
N ALA A 3 -5.68 33.44 3.22
CA ALA A 3 -5.82 32.22 2.39
C ALA A 3 -4.63 31.94 1.44
N GLY A 4 -3.81 32.98 1.15
CA GLY A 4 -2.62 32.83 0.31
C GLY A 4 -1.44 32.18 1.06
N SER A 5 -1.36 32.37 2.38
CA SER A 5 -0.27 31.82 3.21
C SER A 5 -0.36 30.30 3.35
N ASP A 6 -1.57 29.76 3.55
CA ASP A 6 -1.79 28.32 3.73
C ASP A 6 -1.54 27.54 2.44
N ALA A 7 -2.03 28.05 1.31
CA ALA A 7 -1.79 27.45 0.00
C ALA A 7 -0.29 27.46 -0.38
N GLU A 8 0.42 28.51 -0.01
CA GLU A 8 1.86 28.61 -0.24
C GLU A 8 2.63 27.64 0.65
N GLN A 9 2.23 27.50 1.92
CA GLN A 9 2.85 26.57 2.84
C GLN A 9 2.61 25.11 2.38
N GLU A 10 1.38 24.74 2.02
CA GLU A 10 1.06 23.42 1.44
C GLU A 10 1.90 23.15 0.18
N HIS A 11 2.08 24.17 -0.65
CA HIS A 11 2.90 24.03 -1.86
C HIS A 11 4.38 23.78 -1.54
N LYS A 12 4.96 24.53 -0.56
CA LYS A 12 6.33 24.34 -0.09
C LYS A 12 6.55 22.92 0.46
N GLU A 13 5.62 22.40 1.25
CA GLU A 13 5.69 21.03 1.78
C GLU A 13 5.64 19.99 0.67
N ARG A 14 4.78 20.19 -0.33
CA ARG A 14 4.70 19.33 -1.51
C ARG A 14 6.01 19.33 -2.30
N LEU A 15 6.63 20.49 -2.48
CA LEU A 15 7.94 20.59 -3.14
C LEU A 15 9.03 19.87 -2.36
N ARG A 16 9.03 19.94 -1.02
CA ARG A 16 9.97 19.16 -0.18
C ARG A 16 9.79 17.65 -0.36
N LYS A 17 8.55 17.15 -0.38
CA LYS A 17 8.26 15.75 -0.65
C LYS A 17 8.77 15.33 -2.03
N TYR A 18 8.54 16.15 -3.05
CA TYR A 18 9.00 15.87 -4.41
C TYR A 18 10.54 15.91 -4.51
N SER A 19 11.19 16.86 -3.85
CA SER A 19 12.64 16.91 -3.78
C SER A 19 13.25 15.67 -3.13
N GLY A 20 12.68 15.20 -2.00
CA GLY A 20 13.10 13.95 -1.36
C GLY A 20 12.90 12.74 -2.26
N ALA A 21 11.72 12.61 -2.89
CA ALA A 21 11.44 11.53 -3.82
C ALA A 21 12.35 11.55 -5.05
N LYS A 22 12.70 12.75 -5.55
CA LYS A 22 13.68 12.89 -6.65
C LYS A 22 15.06 12.40 -6.25
N LYS A 23 15.56 12.79 -5.07
CA LYS A 23 16.85 12.32 -4.54
C LYS A 23 16.88 10.79 -4.45
N HIS A 24 15.82 10.16 -3.91
CA HIS A 24 15.72 8.70 -3.86
C HIS A 24 15.70 8.07 -5.26
N SER A 25 14.99 8.67 -6.23
CA SER A 25 14.97 8.16 -7.61
C SER A 25 16.34 8.21 -8.27
N VAL A 26 17.13 9.25 -7.99
CA VAL A 26 18.51 9.37 -8.50
C VAL A 26 19.39 8.31 -7.86
N ALA A 27 19.34 8.14 -6.52
CA ALA A 27 20.13 7.13 -5.83
C ALA A 27 19.80 5.70 -6.31
N VAL A 28 18.52 5.39 -6.55
CA VAL A 28 18.12 4.09 -7.14
C VAL A 28 18.68 3.93 -8.55
N ALA A 29 18.63 4.99 -9.37
CA ALA A 29 19.18 4.94 -10.73
C ALA A 29 20.70 4.73 -10.73
N GLU A 30 21.44 5.40 -9.85
CA GLU A 30 22.88 5.21 -9.66
C GLU A 30 23.20 3.78 -9.22
N TYR A 31 22.50 3.27 -8.21
CA TYR A 31 22.66 1.89 -7.78
C TYR A 31 22.43 0.87 -8.92
N ILE A 32 21.38 1.07 -9.74
CA ILE A 32 21.09 0.19 -10.88
C ILE A 32 22.22 0.24 -11.90
N VAL A 33 22.76 1.43 -12.21
CA VAL A 33 23.88 1.58 -13.15
C VAL A 33 25.10 0.78 -12.69
N ASP A 34 25.38 0.80 -11.38
CA ASP A 34 26.58 0.17 -10.82
C ASP A 34 26.44 -1.36 -10.65
N HIS A 35 25.20 -1.88 -10.49
CA HIS A 35 24.97 -3.28 -10.09
C HIS A 35 24.17 -4.10 -11.09
N GLU A 36 23.36 -3.44 -11.95
CA GLU A 36 22.39 -4.10 -12.84
C GLU A 36 22.48 -3.57 -14.28
N PRO A 37 23.56 -3.86 -15.03
CA PRO A 37 23.79 -3.30 -16.36
C PRO A 37 22.65 -3.53 -17.36
N LEU A 38 21.88 -4.59 -17.19
CA LEU A 38 20.73 -4.90 -18.05
C LEU A 38 19.58 -3.88 -17.90
N LEU A 39 19.54 -3.15 -16.79
CA LEU A 39 18.53 -2.12 -16.50
C LEU A 39 19.06 -0.69 -16.75
N PHE A 40 20.18 -0.52 -17.43
CA PHE A 40 20.79 0.79 -17.66
C PHE A 40 19.82 1.80 -18.31
N LYS A 41 19.07 1.38 -19.31
CA LYS A 41 18.07 2.25 -19.98
C LYS A 41 16.97 2.70 -19.02
N GLU A 42 16.53 1.80 -18.17
CA GLU A 42 15.55 2.08 -17.11
C GLU A 42 16.09 3.09 -16.11
N ALA A 43 17.33 2.91 -15.67
CA ALA A 43 18.01 3.81 -14.75
C ALA A 43 18.10 5.23 -15.30
N GLU A 44 18.52 5.39 -16.55
CA GLU A 44 18.60 6.71 -17.22
C GLU A 44 17.24 7.40 -17.30
N VAL A 45 16.18 6.67 -17.65
CA VAL A 45 14.82 7.21 -17.69
C VAL A 45 14.33 7.62 -16.29
N VAL A 46 14.70 6.86 -15.25
CA VAL A 46 14.40 7.20 -13.85
C VAL A 46 15.19 8.41 -13.39
N ARG A 47 16.49 8.49 -13.72
CA ARG A 47 17.36 9.62 -13.40
C ARG A 47 16.83 10.94 -13.97
N LEU A 48 16.30 10.93 -15.19
CA LEU A 48 15.74 12.11 -15.86
C LEU A 48 14.29 12.43 -15.42
N CYS A 49 13.63 11.54 -14.67
CA CYS A 49 12.25 11.75 -14.21
C CYS A 49 12.14 12.99 -13.32
N SER A 50 11.13 13.80 -13.60
CA SER A 50 10.82 15.02 -12.83
C SER A 50 11.95 16.07 -12.77
N ASN A 51 12.78 16.14 -13.82
CA ASN A 51 13.76 17.22 -13.95
C ASN A 51 13.10 18.59 -14.08
N TRP A 52 11.85 18.61 -14.55
CA TRP A 52 11.02 19.81 -14.54
C TRP A 52 9.59 19.45 -14.20
N LEU A 53 8.90 20.35 -13.48
CA LEU A 53 7.48 20.27 -13.10
C LEU A 53 6.85 21.65 -13.28
N ILE A 54 5.63 21.70 -13.78
CA ILE A 54 4.86 22.92 -13.94
C ILE A 54 3.71 22.91 -12.96
N PHE A 55 3.63 23.95 -12.13
CA PHE A 55 2.54 24.20 -11.22
C PHE A 55 1.72 25.41 -11.66
N ARG A 56 0.41 25.36 -11.46
CA ARG A 56 -0.49 26.49 -11.65
C ARG A 56 -1.26 26.72 -10.36
N TYR A 57 -1.37 27.98 -9.99
CA TYR A 57 -2.27 28.40 -8.92
C TYR A 57 -3.68 28.59 -9.46
N PHE A 58 -4.66 27.96 -8.83
CA PHE A 58 -6.09 28.07 -9.14
C PHE A 58 -6.75 28.91 -8.04
N TYR A 59 -7.01 30.20 -8.32
CA TYR A 59 -7.48 31.14 -7.27
C TYR A 59 -8.86 30.80 -6.76
N THR A 60 -9.76 30.24 -7.59
CA THR A 60 -11.11 29.82 -7.17
C THR A 60 -11.08 28.66 -6.18
N ALA A 61 -10.02 27.83 -6.22
CA ALA A 61 -9.82 26.71 -5.32
C ALA A 61 -8.76 26.99 -4.23
N GLY A 62 -8.08 28.14 -4.27
CA GLY A 62 -7.01 28.50 -3.36
C GLY A 62 -5.84 27.50 -3.34
N LYS A 63 -5.53 26.84 -4.49
CA LYS A 63 -4.60 25.70 -4.49
C LYS A 63 -3.65 25.71 -5.68
N TYR A 64 -2.41 25.29 -5.41
CA TYR A 64 -1.47 24.95 -6.48
C TYR A 64 -1.73 23.52 -6.96
N ARG A 65 -1.79 23.33 -8.28
CA ARG A 65 -1.85 21.99 -8.90
C ARG A 65 -0.74 21.82 -9.90
N MET A 66 -0.14 20.65 -9.92
CA MET A 66 0.81 20.28 -10.95
C MET A 66 0.05 19.98 -12.24
N ILE A 67 0.33 20.77 -13.29
CA ILE A 67 -0.33 20.66 -14.59
C ILE A 67 0.55 19.99 -15.65
N GLY A 68 1.86 19.89 -15.42
CA GLY A 68 2.80 19.27 -16.36
C GLY A 68 4.09 18.84 -15.68
N GLY A 69 4.86 18.03 -16.39
CA GLY A 69 6.17 17.57 -15.96
C GLY A 69 6.64 16.34 -16.74
N CYS A 70 7.95 16.11 -16.77
CA CYS A 70 8.50 14.88 -17.30
C CYS A 70 8.36 13.75 -16.28
N THR A 71 7.77 12.62 -16.66
CA THR A 71 7.56 11.48 -15.78
C THR A 71 7.86 10.17 -16.50
N CYS A 72 8.65 9.32 -15.86
CA CYS A 72 9.07 8.04 -16.45
C CYS A 72 8.00 6.93 -16.38
N LYS A 73 6.96 7.08 -15.55
CA LYS A 73 5.91 6.08 -15.28
C LYS A 73 6.41 4.76 -14.65
N LYS A 74 7.69 4.62 -14.37
CA LYS A 74 8.30 3.42 -13.75
C LYS A 74 8.19 3.50 -12.23
N HIS A 75 6.98 3.32 -11.71
CA HIS A 75 6.66 3.54 -10.29
C HIS A 75 7.30 2.52 -9.33
N LEU A 76 7.80 1.38 -9.82
CA LEU A 76 8.54 0.41 -9.00
C LEU A 76 10.00 0.83 -8.77
N LEU A 77 10.57 1.62 -9.67
CA LEU A 77 11.96 2.08 -9.60
C LEU A 77 12.08 3.58 -9.27
N CYS A 78 11.03 4.33 -9.53
CA CYS A 78 11.02 5.79 -9.40
C CYS A 78 10.13 6.25 -8.27
N ALA A 79 10.70 6.74 -7.17
CA ALA A 79 9.98 7.23 -6.00
C ALA A 79 9.01 8.39 -6.34
N MET A 80 9.35 9.25 -7.30
CA MET A 80 8.45 10.31 -7.78
C MET A 80 7.18 9.75 -8.44
N CYS A 81 7.33 8.75 -9.32
CA CYS A 81 6.20 8.11 -9.97
C CYS A 81 5.40 7.24 -8.98
N ALA A 82 6.06 6.59 -8.02
CA ALA A 82 5.42 5.87 -6.92
C ALA A 82 4.54 6.80 -6.07
N LEU A 83 5.08 7.93 -5.62
CA LEU A 83 4.37 8.94 -4.84
C LEU A 83 3.11 9.46 -5.56
N ARG A 84 3.23 9.76 -6.86
CA ARG A 84 2.09 10.22 -7.67
C ARG A 84 1.04 9.14 -7.89
N ARG A 85 1.46 7.90 -8.12
CA ARG A 85 0.55 6.77 -8.27
C ARG A 85 -0.18 6.52 -6.95
N SER A 86 0.54 6.48 -5.83
CA SER A 86 -0.02 6.29 -4.50
C SER A 86 -1.11 7.34 -4.19
N ALA A 87 -0.83 8.63 -4.42
CA ALA A 87 -1.81 9.68 -4.21
C ALA A 87 -3.10 9.48 -5.03
N LYS A 88 -2.99 9.10 -6.31
CA LYS A 88 -4.16 8.79 -7.15
C LYS A 88 -4.93 7.56 -6.66
N THR A 89 -4.20 6.53 -6.25
CA THR A 89 -4.78 5.29 -5.74
C THR A 89 -5.56 5.56 -4.46
N VAL A 90 -4.95 6.27 -3.50
CA VAL A 90 -5.62 6.66 -2.24
C VAL A 90 -6.91 7.42 -2.53
N MET A 91 -6.88 8.45 -3.38
CA MET A 91 -8.09 9.22 -3.74
C MET A 91 -9.18 8.33 -4.34
N ALA A 92 -8.83 7.43 -5.26
CA ALA A 92 -9.79 6.55 -5.92
C ALA A 92 -10.41 5.53 -4.95
N TYR A 93 -9.61 4.95 -4.07
CA TYR A 93 -10.11 4.00 -3.07
C TYR A 93 -10.91 4.68 -1.97
N SER A 94 -10.47 5.85 -1.47
CA SER A 94 -11.22 6.62 -0.47
C SER A 94 -12.62 6.98 -0.96
N ALA A 95 -12.76 7.40 -2.22
CA ALA A 95 -14.06 7.68 -2.81
C ALA A 95 -14.96 6.44 -2.88
N LYS A 96 -14.39 5.29 -3.31
CA LYS A 96 -15.14 4.02 -3.38
C LYS A 96 -15.57 3.52 -2.01
N ILE A 97 -14.65 3.56 -1.04
CA ILE A 97 -14.91 3.13 0.34
C ILE A 97 -15.98 4.02 0.97
N GLY A 98 -15.86 5.35 0.82
CA GLY A 98 -16.86 6.29 1.31
C GLY A 98 -18.25 6.02 0.73
N HIS A 99 -18.33 5.72 -0.57
CA HIS A 99 -19.60 5.33 -1.21
C HIS A 99 -20.16 4.03 -0.60
N VAL A 100 -19.33 2.98 -0.49
CA VAL A 100 -19.78 1.70 0.09
C VAL A 100 -20.28 1.87 1.53
N MET A 101 -19.59 2.66 2.35
CA MET A 101 -19.99 2.90 3.74
C MET A 101 -21.28 3.74 3.82
N THR A 102 -21.51 4.66 2.88
CA THR A 102 -22.77 5.42 2.81
C THR A 102 -23.95 4.53 2.45
N GLU A 103 -23.78 3.61 1.50
CA GLU A 103 -24.82 2.67 1.09
C GLU A 103 -25.04 1.55 2.12
N ASN A 104 -24.05 1.30 2.99
CA ASN A 104 -24.08 0.22 3.98
C ASN A 104 -23.66 0.74 5.37
N PRO A 105 -24.52 1.47 6.09
CA PRO A 105 -24.15 2.09 7.37
C PRO A 105 -23.83 1.08 8.49
N GLY A 106 -24.17 -0.20 8.30
CA GLY A 106 -23.84 -1.29 9.23
C GLY A 106 -22.42 -1.84 9.09
N VAL A 107 -21.57 -1.30 8.19
CA VAL A 107 -20.18 -1.75 8.06
C VAL A 107 -19.20 -0.70 8.58
N ILE A 108 -18.12 -1.19 9.18
CA ILE A 108 -17.01 -0.36 9.67
C ILE A 108 -15.70 -0.75 8.99
N PRO A 109 -14.78 0.20 8.82
CA PRO A 109 -13.44 -0.09 8.33
C PRO A 109 -12.55 -0.61 9.45
N VAL A 110 -11.73 -1.60 9.12
CA VAL A 110 -10.66 -2.12 9.98
C VAL A 110 -9.37 -2.26 9.19
N LEU A 111 -8.25 -2.12 9.87
CA LEU A 111 -6.93 -2.45 9.32
C LEU A 111 -6.59 -3.87 9.75
N LEU A 112 -6.42 -4.77 8.77
CA LEU A 112 -5.88 -6.11 9.01
C LEU A 112 -4.41 -6.11 8.60
N THR A 113 -3.53 -6.58 9.49
CA THR A 113 -2.13 -6.84 9.17
C THR A 113 -1.87 -8.34 9.27
N LEU A 114 -1.39 -8.94 8.20
CA LEU A 114 -1.06 -10.36 8.14
C LEU A 114 0.43 -10.51 7.81
N THR A 115 1.15 -11.19 8.68
CA THR A 115 2.61 -11.30 8.61
C THR A 115 3.03 -12.76 8.54
N VAL A 116 4.02 -13.08 7.70
CA VAL A 116 4.71 -14.37 7.70
C VAL A 116 6.02 -14.29 8.47
N LYS A 117 6.60 -15.43 8.83
CA LYS A 117 7.90 -15.48 9.49
C LYS A 117 8.98 -14.80 8.64
N ASN A 118 9.89 -14.09 9.31
CA ASN A 118 11.04 -13.46 8.67
C ASN A 118 11.97 -14.49 8.04
N GLY A 119 12.64 -14.12 6.95
CA GLY A 119 13.62 -14.98 6.29
C GLY A 119 14.69 -14.22 5.54
N PRO A 120 15.78 -14.92 5.17
CA PRO A 120 16.91 -14.29 4.48
C PRO A 120 16.61 -13.98 3.01
N ASP A 121 15.70 -14.71 2.38
CA ASP A 121 15.32 -14.57 0.99
C ASP A 121 13.98 -13.85 0.86
N LEU A 122 13.99 -12.67 0.24
CA LEU A 122 12.79 -11.86 0.06
C LEU A 122 11.80 -12.53 -0.91
N GLU A 123 12.29 -13.10 -2.00
CA GLU A 123 11.44 -13.69 -3.02
C GLU A 123 10.68 -14.89 -2.47
N GLU A 124 11.38 -15.79 -1.79
CA GLU A 124 10.77 -16.94 -1.11
C GLU A 124 9.69 -16.50 -0.12
N ARG A 125 10.00 -15.51 0.72
CA ARG A 125 9.07 -15.00 1.74
C ARG A 125 7.86 -14.29 1.13
N MET A 126 8.04 -13.54 0.06
CA MET A 126 6.93 -12.90 -0.66
C MET A 126 6.02 -13.94 -1.33
N GLN A 127 6.59 -14.94 -2.01
CA GLN A 127 5.83 -16.04 -2.62
C GLN A 127 5.03 -16.82 -1.56
N HIS A 128 5.62 -17.02 -0.38
CA HIS A 128 4.95 -17.65 0.74
C HIS A 128 3.74 -16.83 1.23
N LEU A 129 3.92 -15.53 1.44
CA LEU A 129 2.85 -14.61 1.81
C LEU A 129 1.74 -14.56 0.76
N GLU A 130 2.08 -14.40 -0.52
CA GLU A 130 1.12 -14.36 -1.63
C GLU A 130 0.32 -15.67 -1.75
N SER A 131 0.99 -16.81 -1.56
CA SER A 131 0.34 -18.12 -1.56
C SER A 131 -0.65 -18.27 -0.40
N ALA A 132 -0.30 -17.81 0.81
CA ALA A 132 -1.18 -17.86 1.96
C ALA A 132 -2.42 -16.95 1.77
N ILE A 133 -2.23 -15.72 1.29
CA ILE A 133 -3.31 -14.79 0.96
C ILE A 133 -4.23 -15.38 -0.12
N SER A 134 -3.66 -15.95 -1.19
CA SER A 134 -4.44 -16.55 -2.28
C SER A 134 -5.31 -17.71 -1.78
N ARG A 135 -4.79 -18.52 -0.84
CA ARG A 135 -5.57 -19.58 -0.19
C ARG A 135 -6.69 -19.03 0.67
N MET A 136 -6.42 -17.99 1.46
CA MET A 136 -7.42 -17.33 2.30
C MET A 136 -8.57 -16.74 1.46
N ILE A 137 -8.25 -16.04 0.37
CA ILE A 137 -9.24 -15.49 -0.58
C ILE A 137 -10.07 -16.61 -1.22
N ARG A 138 -9.43 -17.72 -1.61
CA ARG A 138 -10.11 -18.89 -2.17
C ARG A 138 -11.05 -19.53 -1.16
N ASN A 139 -10.62 -19.70 0.09
CA ASN A 139 -11.45 -20.23 1.17
C ASN A 139 -12.70 -19.36 1.37
N ARG A 140 -12.56 -18.03 1.37
CA ARG A 140 -13.68 -17.08 1.43
C ARG A 140 -14.65 -17.27 0.25
N SER A 141 -14.13 -17.39 -0.96
CA SER A 141 -14.96 -17.63 -2.15
C SER A 141 -15.74 -18.94 -2.05
N ASN A 142 -15.09 -20.01 -1.62
CA ASN A 142 -15.72 -21.33 -1.42
C ASN A 142 -16.80 -21.28 -0.32
N ALA A 143 -16.54 -20.60 0.80
CA ALA A 143 -17.51 -20.44 1.87
C ALA A 143 -18.77 -19.69 1.40
N ARG A 144 -18.59 -18.67 0.55
CA ARG A 144 -19.72 -17.91 -0.05
C ARG A 144 -20.50 -18.70 -1.10
N SER A 145 -19.86 -19.64 -1.77
CA SER A 145 -20.51 -20.54 -2.76
C SER A 145 -21.23 -21.73 -2.14
N GLY A 146 -21.36 -21.77 -0.80
CA GLY A 146 -22.04 -22.87 -0.09
C GLY A 146 -21.19 -24.12 0.14
N CYS A 147 -19.89 -24.09 -0.22
CA CYS A 147 -18.97 -25.16 0.16
C CYS A 147 -18.74 -25.11 1.69
N ARG A 148 -18.63 -26.29 2.33
CA ARG A 148 -18.42 -26.41 3.79
C ARG A 148 -17.03 -25.94 4.26
N HIS A 149 -16.53 -24.83 3.72
CA HIS A 149 -15.30 -24.21 4.20
C HIS A 149 -15.61 -23.20 5.30
N GLN A 150 -15.13 -23.49 6.51
CA GLN A 150 -15.14 -22.50 7.58
C GLN A 150 -13.91 -21.59 7.41
N THR A 151 -14.12 -20.32 7.25
CA THR A 151 -13.08 -19.30 7.22
C THR A 151 -13.56 -18.03 7.92
N VAL A 152 -12.73 -17.45 8.76
CA VAL A 152 -13.01 -16.18 9.43
C VAL A 152 -13.04 -15.03 8.42
N PHE A 153 -12.28 -15.14 7.33
CA PHE A 153 -12.25 -14.12 6.27
C PHE A 153 -13.60 -13.93 5.56
N ARG A 154 -14.59 -14.81 5.80
CA ARG A 154 -15.98 -14.59 5.35
C ARG A 154 -16.63 -13.34 5.96
N LEU A 155 -16.18 -12.90 7.15
CA LEU A 155 -16.64 -11.70 7.83
C LEU A 155 -16.23 -10.41 7.11
N VAL A 156 -15.21 -10.49 6.24
CA VAL A 156 -14.74 -9.35 5.45
C VAL A 156 -15.63 -9.19 4.22
N HIS A 157 -16.40 -8.11 4.14
CA HIS A 157 -17.25 -7.80 2.98
C HIS A 157 -16.44 -7.44 1.75
N GLY A 158 -15.39 -6.66 1.92
CA GLY A 158 -14.46 -6.26 0.89
C GLY A 158 -13.15 -5.77 1.50
N ALA A 159 -12.09 -5.81 0.74
CA ALA A 159 -10.80 -5.29 1.19
C ALA A 159 -9.97 -4.73 0.03
N ALA A 160 -9.12 -3.76 0.36
CA ALA A 160 -8.04 -3.28 -0.51
C ALA A 160 -6.73 -3.36 0.27
N GLY A 161 -5.67 -3.86 -0.35
CA GLY A 161 -4.43 -4.08 0.38
C GLY A 161 -3.17 -3.73 -0.38
N ALA A 162 -2.09 -3.63 0.38
CA ALA A 162 -0.75 -3.42 -0.14
C ALA A 162 0.24 -4.31 0.60
N PHE A 163 1.11 -4.96 -0.14
CA PHE A 163 2.26 -5.65 0.41
C PHE A 163 3.30 -4.63 0.86
N GLU A 164 3.89 -4.89 2.00
CA GLU A 164 5.04 -4.16 2.53
C GLU A 164 6.11 -5.15 2.95
N PHE A 165 7.37 -4.77 2.77
CA PHE A 165 8.50 -5.55 3.27
C PHE A 165 9.57 -4.61 3.81
N LYS A 166 10.14 -5.01 4.93
CA LYS A 166 11.22 -4.30 5.61
C LYS A 166 12.37 -5.27 5.84
N ARG A 167 13.57 -4.74 5.87
CA ARG A 167 14.74 -5.50 6.31
C ARG A 167 15.04 -5.11 7.74
N GLY A 168 15.07 -6.10 8.64
CA GLY A 168 15.38 -5.87 10.04
C GLY A 168 16.81 -5.36 10.21
N SER A 169 16.98 -4.20 10.87
CA SER A 169 18.29 -3.56 11.06
C SER A 169 19.26 -4.39 11.90
N GLY A 170 18.74 -5.21 12.82
CA GLY A 170 19.56 -6.07 13.67
C GLY A 170 19.72 -7.50 13.13
N SER A 171 18.64 -8.06 12.57
CA SER A 171 18.64 -9.45 12.08
C SER A 171 19.10 -9.60 10.63
N GLY A 172 19.03 -8.53 9.83
CA GLY A 172 19.24 -8.59 8.39
C GLY A 172 18.21 -9.41 7.61
N LEU A 173 17.17 -9.94 8.28
CA LEU A 173 16.13 -10.74 7.67
C LEU A 173 15.04 -9.86 7.07
N TRP A 174 14.41 -10.35 6.02
CA TRP A 174 13.25 -9.72 5.42
C TRP A 174 11.98 -10.02 6.22
N HIS A 175 11.17 -9.01 6.41
CA HIS A 175 9.90 -9.03 7.15
C HIS A 175 8.75 -8.59 6.20
N PRO A 176 8.22 -9.49 5.38
CA PRO A 176 7.09 -9.17 4.52
C PRO A 176 5.77 -9.32 5.28
N HIS A 177 4.86 -8.41 4.99
CA HIS A 177 3.50 -8.42 5.50
C HIS A 177 2.55 -7.75 4.51
N ILE A 178 1.26 -7.91 4.72
CA ILE A 178 0.23 -7.21 3.97
C ILE A 178 -0.64 -6.42 4.93
N HIS A 179 -0.91 -5.18 4.57
CA HIS A 179 -1.95 -4.37 5.18
C HIS A 179 -3.19 -4.40 4.30
N LEU A 180 -4.33 -4.76 4.89
CA LEU A 180 -5.63 -4.76 4.25
C LEU A 180 -6.53 -3.74 4.94
N TYR A 181 -6.97 -2.74 4.19
CA TYR A 181 -8.12 -1.94 4.58
C TYR A 181 -9.36 -2.78 4.28
N ALA A 182 -10.02 -3.30 5.30
CA ALA A 182 -11.13 -4.22 5.17
C ALA A 182 -12.42 -3.62 5.75
N LEU A 183 -13.55 -4.07 5.25
CA LEU A 183 -14.87 -3.70 5.73
C LEU A 183 -15.51 -4.92 6.40
N VAL A 184 -15.95 -4.76 7.64
CA VAL A 184 -16.64 -5.79 8.45
C VAL A 184 -17.93 -5.20 9.03
N ASP A 185 -18.83 -6.05 9.51
CA ASP A 185 -20.04 -5.58 10.21
C ASP A 185 -19.67 -4.84 11.49
N ALA A 186 -20.38 -3.76 11.81
CA ALA A 186 -20.12 -2.95 12.99
C ALA A 186 -20.29 -3.74 14.33
N GLU A 187 -21.08 -4.81 14.30
CA GLU A 187 -21.30 -5.69 15.45
C GLU A 187 -20.22 -6.79 15.57
N THR A 188 -19.25 -6.85 14.65
CA THR A 188 -18.20 -7.87 14.71
C THR A 188 -17.34 -7.68 15.95
N ASP A 189 -17.21 -8.75 16.75
CA ASP A 189 -16.22 -8.79 17.82
C ASP A 189 -14.82 -8.89 17.21
N LEU A 190 -14.10 -7.76 17.20
CA LEU A 190 -12.80 -7.65 16.58
C LEU A 190 -11.73 -8.48 17.31
N MET A 191 -11.85 -8.67 18.64
CA MET A 191 -10.91 -9.50 19.39
C MET A 191 -11.08 -10.97 19.05
N ALA A 192 -12.33 -11.44 19.00
CA ALA A 192 -12.63 -12.81 18.58
C ALA A 192 -12.22 -13.03 17.11
N MET A 193 -12.48 -12.06 16.24
CA MET A 193 -12.05 -12.11 14.83
C MET A 193 -10.54 -12.22 14.70
N GLU A 194 -9.77 -11.43 15.46
CA GLU A 194 -8.30 -11.46 15.44
C GLU A 194 -7.78 -12.82 15.89
N TRP A 195 -8.32 -13.36 16.99
CA TRP A 195 -7.94 -14.67 17.50
C TRP A 195 -8.20 -15.79 16.47
N ASP A 196 -9.42 -15.85 15.96
CA ASP A 196 -9.80 -16.88 14.98
C ASP A 196 -9.02 -16.74 13.67
N MET A 197 -8.76 -15.51 13.24
CA MET A 197 -7.96 -15.24 12.05
C MET A 197 -6.48 -15.62 12.26
N SER A 198 -5.94 -15.41 13.45
CA SER A 198 -4.59 -15.84 13.85
C SER A 198 -4.45 -17.36 13.76
N GLU A 199 -5.45 -18.11 14.23
CA GLU A 199 -5.48 -19.56 14.12
C GLU A 199 -5.64 -20.06 12.67
N GLU A 200 -6.46 -19.40 11.87
CA GLU A 200 -6.58 -19.71 10.44
C GLU A 200 -5.25 -19.38 9.70
N TRP A 201 -4.64 -18.24 10.01
CA TRP A 201 -3.39 -17.80 9.43
C TRP A 201 -2.25 -18.76 9.74
N ARG A 202 -2.18 -19.25 10.98
CA ARG A 202 -1.22 -20.29 11.40
C ARG A 202 -1.35 -21.57 10.57
N LYS A 203 -2.58 -22.00 10.27
CA LYS A 203 -2.83 -23.19 9.43
C LYS A 203 -2.43 -22.95 7.97
N LEU A 204 -2.62 -21.74 7.47
CA LEU A 204 -2.29 -21.38 6.10
C LEU A 204 -0.79 -21.20 5.88
N THR A 205 -0.10 -20.52 6.80
CA THR A 205 1.32 -20.23 6.68
C THR A 205 2.19 -21.36 7.22
N ARG A 206 1.76 -22.04 8.30
CA ARG A 206 2.50 -23.03 9.09
C ARG A 206 3.72 -22.45 9.81
N ASP A 207 4.01 -21.18 9.68
CA ASP A 207 5.18 -20.53 10.25
C ASP A 207 4.90 -19.22 10.99
N SER A 208 3.66 -18.72 10.91
CA SER A 208 3.24 -17.49 11.58
C SER A 208 1.78 -17.54 12.02
N HIS A 209 1.51 -16.93 13.15
CA HIS A 209 0.18 -16.63 13.67
C HIS A 209 -0.04 -15.11 13.82
N ASN A 210 0.87 -14.30 13.24
CA ASN A 210 0.93 -12.87 13.47
C ASN A 210 -0.14 -12.16 12.63
N VAL A 211 -1.24 -11.86 13.27
CA VAL A 211 -2.40 -11.12 12.74
C VAL A 211 -2.69 -9.98 13.72
N ASP A 212 -3.06 -8.85 13.17
CA ASP A 212 -3.47 -7.68 13.94
C ASP A 212 -4.73 -7.09 13.28
N VAL A 213 -5.76 -6.77 14.09
CA VAL A 213 -7.05 -6.23 13.66
C VAL A 213 -7.33 -4.95 14.42
N CYS A 214 -7.11 -3.80 13.78
CA CYS A 214 -7.32 -2.50 14.37
C CYS A 214 -8.54 -1.79 13.77
N PRO A 215 -9.46 -1.23 14.58
CA PRO A 215 -10.49 -0.32 14.07
C PRO A 215 -9.84 0.94 13.49
N LEU A 216 -10.46 1.54 12.46
CA LEU A 216 -9.99 2.76 11.80
C LEU A 216 -10.92 3.94 12.06
#